data_03728ce28a40ca1e2a172c44e5ca64d1
#
_entry.id   03728ce28a40ca1e2a172c44e5ca64d1
#
_cell.length_a   1.000
_cell.length_b   1.000
_cell.length_c   1.000
_cell.angle_alpha   90.00
_cell.angle_beta   90.00
_cell.angle_gamma   90.00
#
_symmetry.space_group_name_H-M   'P 1'
#
loop_
_entity.id
_entity.type
_entity.pdbx_description
1 polymer ?
#
loop_
_entity_poly.entity_id
_entity_poly.type
_entity_poly.pdbx_seq_one_letter_code
_entity_poly.pdbx_strand_id
1 'polypeptide(L)'
;MNPKSLFLGLALAALASPVAAETYLGRCKMGECLHYDQSDRRVEGQGSSRVPGELVRVTVRQAVSDRPDTPTARLQFDAPSEVRFFCSTARPAFGLQGGGYQGLNLGQISGATELVANMYLRACHPGVDPGRNIEATLRGLGYRPTPNGIFASFEALIR
;
A
#
# COMPACT_ATOMS: atom_id res chain seq x y z
N MET A 1 -49.21 -32.03 19.46
CA MET A 1 -48.90 -30.56 19.50
C MET A 1 -47.40 -30.41 19.37
N ASN A 2 -46.89 -30.03 18.19
CA ASN A 2 -45.45 -29.84 17.92
C ASN A 2 -45.14 -28.34 17.95
N PRO A 3 -44.22 -27.85 18.79
CA PRO A 3 -43.74 -26.49 18.67
C PRO A 3 -42.61 -26.44 17.62
N LYS A 4 -42.87 -25.72 16.51
CA LYS A 4 -41.89 -25.39 15.49
C LYS A 4 -40.94 -24.32 16.06
N SER A 5 -39.68 -24.67 16.33
CA SER A 5 -38.63 -23.74 16.69
C SER A 5 -38.19 -22.96 15.45
N LEU A 6 -38.52 -21.66 15.43
CA LEU A 6 -38.04 -20.71 14.44
C LEU A 6 -36.63 -20.28 14.84
N PHE A 7 -35.60 -20.77 14.15
CA PHE A 7 -34.24 -20.23 14.27
C PHE A 7 -34.13 -18.95 13.43
N LEU A 8 -34.14 -17.81 14.09
CA LEU A 8 -33.88 -16.52 13.49
C LEU A 8 -32.36 -16.35 13.35
N GLY A 9 -31.84 -16.64 12.14
CA GLY A 9 -30.43 -16.43 11.82
C GLY A 9 -30.11 -14.95 11.71
N LEU A 10 -29.37 -14.41 12.69
CA LEU A 10 -28.86 -13.03 12.66
C LEU A 10 -27.65 -12.98 11.72
N ALA A 11 -27.84 -12.49 10.49
CA ALA A 11 -26.75 -12.22 9.57
C ALA A 11 -25.99 -10.96 10.04
N LEU A 12 -24.80 -11.14 10.62
CA LEU A 12 -23.86 -10.05 10.90
C LEU A 12 -23.31 -9.54 9.54
N ALA A 13 -23.83 -8.44 9.03
CA ALA A 13 -23.22 -7.70 7.93
C ALA A 13 -21.98 -7.00 8.50
N ALA A 14 -20.79 -7.49 8.13
CA ALA A 14 -19.54 -6.80 8.39
C ALA A 14 -19.51 -5.49 7.58
N LEU A 15 -19.72 -4.37 8.25
CA LEU A 15 -19.55 -3.03 7.68
C LEU A 15 -18.04 -2.81 7.46
N ALA A 16 -17.57 -2.99 6.23
CA ALA A 16 -16.25 -2.55 5.83
C ALA A 16 -16.24 -1.02 5.88
N SER A 17 -15.64 -0.45 6.92
CA SER A 17 -15.42 0.99 7.01
C SER A 17 -14.50 1.42 5.87
N PRO A 18 -14.85 2.44 5.07
CA PRO A 18 -13.94 2.99 4.08
C PRO A 18 -12.70 3.52 4.80
N VAL A 19 -11.53 3.05 4.39
CA VAL A 19 -10.26 3.63 4.86
C VAL A 19 -10.23 5.07 4.36
N ALA A 20 -10.19 6.02 5.30
CA ALA A 20 -10.12 7.44 4.97
C ALA A 20 -8.87 7.74 4.13
N ALA A 21 -9.00 8.73 3.23
CA ALA A 21 -7.85 9.24 2.48
C ALA A 21 -6.78 9.75 3.45
N GLU A 22 -5.51 9.39 3.21
CA GLU A 22 -4.38 9.79 4.03
C GLU A 22 -3.45 10.68 3.23
N THR A 23 -3.32 11.95 3.66
CA THR A 23 -2.34 12.88 3.10
C THR A 23 -1.06 12.84 3.93
N TYR A 24 0.09 12.73 3.27
CA TYR A 24 1.40 12.66 3.93
C TYR A 24 2.52 13.27 3.10
N LEU A 25 3.58 13.67 3.78
CA LEU A 25 4.82 14.11 3.16
C LEU A 25 5.60 12.89 2.66
N GLY A 26 5.90 12.83 1.37
CA GLY A 26 6.76 11.82 0.78
C GLY A 26 8.24 12.12 0.99
N ARG A 27 8.69 13.30 0.54
CA ARG A 27 10.06 13.77 0.72
C ARG A 27 10.17 15.26 0.45
N CYS A 28 11.22 15.89 1.01
CA CYS A 28 11.67 17.22 0.58
C CYS A 28 13.12 17.13 0.10
N LYS A 29 13.40 17.72 -1.05
CA LYS A 29 14.76 17.81 -1.60
C LYS A 29 14.90 19.09 -2.42
N MET A 30 15.98 19.83 -2.19
CA MET A 30 16.34 21.05 -2.94
C MET A 30 15.22 22.12 -2.96
N GLY A 31 14.47 22.28 -1.86
CA GLY A 31 13.37 23.25 -1.76
C GLY A 31 12.06 22.79 -2.39
N GLU A 32 11.96 21.54 -2.82
CA GLU A 32 10.75 20.92 -3.33
C GLU A 32 10.29 19.80 -2.41
N CYS A 33 9.05 19.88 -1.96
CA CYS A 33 8.41 18.88 -1.10
C CYS A 33 7.28 18.19 -1.87
N LEU A 34 7.34 16.87 -1.91
CA LEU A 34 6.31 16.02 -2.51
C LEU A 34 5.34 15.54 -1.44
N HIS A 35 4.07 15.83 -1.62
CA HIS A 35 2.98 15.35 -0.79
C HIS A 35 2.14 14.34 -1.58
N TYR A 36 1.65 13.34 -0.89
CA TYR A 36 0.77 12.33 -1.46
C TYR A 36 -0.54 12.29 -0.71
N ASP A 37 -1.61 12.05 -1.45
CA ASP A 37 -2.91 11.70 -0.93
C ASP A 37 -3.23 10.28 -1.43
N GLN A 38 -3.41 9.35 -0.51
CA GLN A 38 -3.62 7.93 -0.81
C GLN A 38 -4.98 7.49 -0.27
N SER A 39 -5.82 6.94 -1.15
CA SER A 39 -7.21 6.60 -0.86
C SER A 39 -7.65 5.31 -1.58
N ASP A 40 -8.92 4.95 -1.43
CA ASP A 40 -9.61 3.89 -2.18
C ASP A 40 -8.89 2.53 -2.18
N ARG A 41 -8.36 2.14 -1.01
CA ARG A 41 -7.72 0.83 -0.85
C ARG A 41 -8.71 -0.30 -1.14
N ARG A 42 -8.37 -1.18 -2.08
CA ARG A 42 -9.16 -2.36 -2.44
C ARG A 42 -8.26 -3.58 -2.66
N VAL A 43 -8.69 -4.73 -2.16
CA VAL A 43 -8.04 -6.01 -2.46
C VAL A 43 -8.58 -6.50 -3.80
N GLU A 44 -7.69 -6.76 -4.77
CA GLU A 44 -8.01 -7.21 -6.13
C GLU A 44 -7.60 -8.67 -6.38
N GLY A 45 -6.75 -9.26 -5.52
CA GLY A 45 -6.29 -10.63 -5.70
C GLY A 45 -5.62 -11.18 -4.46
N GLN A 46 -5.42 -12.49 -4.47
CA GLN A 46 -4.74 -13.23 -3.41
C GLN A 46 -3.48 -13.88 -3.97
N GLY A 47 -2.44 -13.96 -3.15
CA GLY A 47 -1.25 -14.72 -3.45
C GLY A 47 -1.50 -16.22 -3.52
N SER A 48 -0.44 -16.98 -3.67
CA SER A 48 -0.48 -18.45 -3.67
C SER A 48 -0.03 -19.03 -2.32
N SER A 49 -0.13 -20.35 -2.18
CA SER A 49 0.43 -21.04 -1.01
C SER A 49 1.95 -20.92 -0.90
N ARG A 50 2.66 -20.72 -2.00
CA ARG A 50 4.12 -20.51 -2.04
C ARG A 50 4.51 -19.06 -1.75
N VAL A 51 3.70 -18.12 -2.22
CA VAL A 51 3.92 -16.69 -2.06
C VAL A 51 2.64 -16.07 -1.53
N PRO A 52 2.40 -16.16 -0.21
CA PRO A 52 1.20 -15.62 0.41
C PRO A 52 1.21 -14.09 0.40
N GLY A 53 0.03 -13.49 0.30
CA GLY A 53 -0.15 -12.05 0.30
C GLY A 53 -1.43 -11.63 -0.41
N GLU A 54 -1.64 -10.33 -0.50
CA GLU A 54 -2.80 -9.71 -1.15
C GLU A 54 -2.34 -8.73 -2.22
N LEU A 55 -2.97 -8.76 -3.40
CA LEU A 55 -2.85 -7.70 -4.38
C LEU A 55 -3.81 -6.57 -3.99
N VAL A 56 -3.25 -5.42 -3.67
CA VAL A 56 -3.99 -4.24 -3.21
C VAL A 56 -3.84 -3.13 -4.24
N ARG A 57 -4.96 -2.51 -4.61
CA ARG A 57 -5.00 -1.27 -5.40
C ARG A 57 -5.31 -0.08 -4.49
N VAL A 58 -4.64 1.03 -4.73
CA VAL A 58 -4.89 2.33 -4.11
C VAL A 58 -4.95 3.42 -5.17
N THR A 59 -5.68 4.48 -4.88
CA THR A 59 -5.65 5.73 -5.65
C THR A 59 -4.64 6.67 -5.01
N VAL A 60 -3.75 7.23 -5.82
CA VAL A 60 -2.70 8.16 -5.37
C VAL A 60 -2.80 9.45 -6.16
N ARG A 61 -2.73 10.59 -5.47
CA ARG A 61 -2.54 11.93 -6.05
C ARG A 61 -1.28 12.55 -5.47
N GLN A 62 -0.57 13.33 -6.27
CA GLN A 62 0.64 14.02 -5.85
C GLN A 62 0.41 15.53 -5.85
N ALA A 63 1.03 16.23 -4.92
CA ALA A 63 1.13 17.68 -4.90
C ALA A 63 2.56 18.09 -4.59
N VAL A 64 2.96 19.25 -5.10
CA VAL A 64 4.28 19.84 -4.85
C VAL A 64 4.10 21.11 -4.05
N SER A 65 5.00 21.36 -3.09
CA SER A 65 5.09 22.61 -2.35
C SER A 65 6.56 22.97 -2.08
N ASP A 66 6.79 24.17 -1.58
CA ASP A 66 8.11 24.65 -1.16
C ASP A 66 8.43 24.33 0.32
N ARG A 67 7.46 23.80 1.07
CA ARG A 67 7.57 23.56 2.51
C ARG A 67 6.97 22.21 2.94
N PRO A 68 7.61 21.50 3.87
CA PRO A 68 7.12 20.21 4.38
C PRO A 68 5.81 20.33 5.17
N ASP A 69 5.57 21.46 5.79
CA ASP A 69 4.43 21.74 6.67
C ASP A 69 3.29 22.50 5.96
N THR A 70 3.28 22.48 4.62
CA THR A 70 2.19 23.10 3.84
C THR A 70 0.86 22.45 4.20
N PRO A 71 -0.14 23.26 4.68
CA PRO A 71 -1.46 22.72 5.02
C PRO A 71 -2.11 22.02 3.82
N THR A 72 -2.74 20.87 4.05
CA THR A 72 -3.40 20.07 2.99
C THR A 72 -4.39 20.90 2.17
N ALA A 73 -5.11 21.84 2.80
CA ALA A 73 -6.04 22.73 2.08
C ALA A 73 -5.38 23.68 1.06
N ARG A 74 -4.06 23.84 1.12
CA ARG A 74 -3.29 24.66 0.17
C ARG A 74 -2.58 23.81 -0.89
N LEU A 75 -2.56 22.49 -0.74
CA LEU A 75 -1.95 21.60 -1.70
C LEU A 75 -2.85 21.47 -2.93
N GLN A 76 -2.26 21.61 -4.10
CA GLN A 76 -2.94 21.36 -5.38
C GLN A 76 -2.52 19.98 -5.87
N PHE A 77 -3.39 19.01 -5.68
CA PHE A 77 -3.14 17.66 -6.13
C PHE A 77 -3.41 17.51 -7.62
N ASP A 78 -2.55 16.76 -8.29
CA ASP A 78 -2.71 16.35 -9.68
C ASP A 78 -3.88 15.35 -9.87
N ALA A 79 -4.08 14.92 -11.10
CA ALA A 79 -5.08 13.90 -11.41
C ALA A 79 -4.76 12.58 -10.69
N PRO A 80 -5.79 11.85 -10.20
CA PRO A 80 -5.59 10.59 -9.52
C PRO A 80 -5.00 9.53 -10.45
N SER A 81 -4.10 8.71 -9.90
CA SER A 81 -3.55 7.53 -10.56
C SER A 81 -3.75 6.28 -9.71
N GLU A 82 -3.91 5.13 -10.35
CA GLU A 82 -4.02 3.85 -9.66
C GLU A 82 -2.65 3.21 -9.52
N VAL A 83 -2.33 2.77 -8.31
CA VAL A 83 -1.11 2.03 -8.00
C VAL A 83 -1.49 0.69 -7.38
N ARG A 84 -0.83 -0.38 -7.81
CA ARG A 84 -1.01 -1.72 -7.25
C ARG A 84 0.20 -2.12 -6.45
N PHE A 85 -0.04 -2.71 -5.29
CA PHE A 85 0.98 -3.32 -4.45
C PHE A 85 0.64 -4.77 -4.16
N PHE A 86 1.62 -5.64 -4.24
CA PHE A 86 1.48 -6.99 -3.70
C PHE A 86 2.02 -7.02 -2.27
N CYS A 87 1.10 -7.05 -1.32
CA CYS A 87 1.34 -7.03 0.11
C CYS A 87 1.77 -8.41 0.59
N SER A 88 3.06 -8.69 0.52
CA SER A 88 3.65 -9.99 0.88
C SER A 88 4.99 -9.77 1.57
N THR A 89 5.23 -10.41 2.71
CA THR A 89 6.55 -10.39 3.36
C THR A 89 7.57 -11.24 2.63
N ALA A 90 7.10 -12.24 1.85
CA ALA A 90 7.97 -13.13 1.09
C ALA A 90 8.43 -12.51 -0.25
N ARG A 91 7.55 -11.76 -0.92
CA ARG A 91 7.84 -11.18 -2.24
C ARG A 91 7.07 -9.87 -2.45
N PRO A 92 7.42 -8.81 -1.69
CA PRO A 92 6.76 -7.52 -1.85
C PRO A 92 7.02 -6.97 -3.26
N ALA A 93 6.00 -6.37 -3.88
CA ALA A 93 6.13 -5.83 -5.23
C ALA A 93 5.15 -4.67 -5.48
N PHE A 94 5.42 -3.88 -6.51
CA PHE A 94 4.49 -2.88 -7.03
C PHE A 94 4.24 -3.06 -8.53
N GLY A 95 3.05 -2.66 -8.98
CA GLY A 95 2.65 -2.73 -10.38
C GLY A 95 3.33 -1.67 -11.23
N LEU A 96 3.81 -2.08 -12.41
CA LEU A 96 4.42 -1.18 -13.39
C LEU A 96 3.36 -0.59 -14.32
N GLN A 97 3.58 0.64 -14.78
CA GLN A 97 2.81 1.22 -15.88
C GLN A 97 3.04 0.37 -17.14
N GLY A 98 1.96 -0.02 -17.80
CA GLY A 98 2.05 -0.90 -18.97
C GLY A 98 1.96 -2.39 -18.64
N GLY A 99 1.87 -2.75 -17.38
CA GLY A 99 1.71 -4.14 -16.89
C GLY A 99 2.96 -4.73 -16.27
N GLY A 100 2.78 -5.87 -15.59
CA GLY A 100 3.84 -6.52 -14.81
C GLY A 100 4.08 -5.90 -13.45
N TYR A 101 5.06 -6.44 -12.74
CA TYR A 101 5.38 -6.07 -11.35
C TYR A 101 6.88 -5.98 -11.15
N GLN A 102 7.29 -5.06 -10.31
CA GLN A 102 8.67 -4.97 -9.82
C GLN A 102 8.72 -5.37 -8.35
N GLY A 103 9.58 -6.32 -8.03
CA GLY A 103 9.88 -6.70 -6.65
C GLY A 103 10.54 -5.55 -5.89
N LEU A 104 10.19 -5.43 -4.61
CA LEU A 104 10.71 -4.42 -3.70
C LEU A 104 11.66 -5.05 -2.69
N ASN A 105 12.83 -4.47 -2.49
CA ASN A 105 13.72 -4.84 -1.40
C ASN A 105 13.40 -3.99 -0.15
N LEU A 106 12.34 -4.37 0.57
CA LEU A 106 11.88 -3.62 1.75
C LEU A 106 12.69 -3.89 3.02
N GLY A 107 13.51 -4.92 3.03
CA GLY A 107 14.44 -5.19 4.12
C GLY A 107 15.75 -4.42 4.01
N GLN A 108 16.03 -3.79 2.86
CA GLN A 108 17.18 -2.94 2.61
C GLN A 108 16.80 -1.83 1.64
N ILE A 109 16.44 -0.68 2.18
CA ILE A 109 15.91 0.45 1.42
C ILE A 109 17.02 1.43 1.11
N SER A 110 17.08 1.94 -0.12
CA SER A 110 18.03 2.98 -0.52
C SER A 110 17.41 3.97 -1.51
N GLY A 111 17.73 5.25 -1.34
CA GLY A 111 17.44 6.31 -2.30
C GLY A 111 15.97 6.39 -2.74
N ALA A 112 15.72 6.23 -4.04
CA ALA A 112 14.38 6.38 -4.62
C ALA A 112 13.37 5.35 -4.13
N THR A 113 13.82 4.20 -3.61
CA THR A 113 12.97 3.13 -3.09
C THR A 113 12.23 3.54 -1.81
N GLU A 114 12.75 4.50 -1.05
CA GLU A 114 12.13 4.98 0.19
C GLU A 114 10.71 5.52 -0.04
N LEU A 115 10.51 6.25 -1.14
CA LEU A 115 9.21 6.81 -1.48
C LEU A 115 8.17 5.71 -1.77
N VAL A 116 8.56 4.73 -2.58
CA VAL A 116 7.70 3.58 -2.90
C VAL A 116 7.44 2.72 -1.66
N ALA A 117 8.44 2.55 -0.80
CA ALA A 117 8.30 1.82 0.47
C ALA A 117 7.30 2.50 1.41
N ASN A 118 7.26 3.84 1.44
CA ASN A 118 6.30 4.60 2.22
C ASN A 118 4.86 4.39 1.71
N MET A 119 4.65 4.49 0.40
CA MET A 119 3.35 4.19 -0.23
C MET A 119 2.92 2.75 0.03
N TYR A 120 3.86 1.80 -0.10
CA TYR A 120 3.64 0.38 0.17
C TYR A 120 3.19 0.13 1.61
N LEU A 121 3.90 0.71 2.58
CA LEU A 121 3.57 0.55 3.99
C LEU A 121 2.12 0.98 4.26
N ARG A 122 1.70 2.14 3.76
CA ARG A 122 0.35 2.67 3.93
C ARG A 122 -0.72 1.83 3.22
N ALA A 123 -0.41 1.30 2.05
CA ALA A 123 -1.31 0.42 1.31
C ALA A 123 -1.47 -0.94 1.99
N CYS A 124 -0.36 -1.53 2.46
CA CYS A 124 -0.32 -2.91 2.96
C CYS A 124 -0.55 -3.02 4.47
N HIS A 125 -0.23 -1.97 5.23
CA HIS A 125 -0.34 -1.92 6.69
C HIS A 125 -1.02 -0.62 7.14
N PRO A 126 -2.31 -0.42 6.83
CA PRO A 126 -3.03 0.80 7.20
C PRO A 126 -2.95 1.04 8.71
N GLY A 127 -2.67 2.30 9.09
CA GLY A 127 -2.53 2.70 10.49
C GLY A 127 -1.15 2.45 11.13
N VAL A 128 -0.21 1.87 10.40
CA VAL A 128 1.18 1.77 10.86
C VAL A 128 1.93 3.05 10.53
N ASP A 129 2.47 3.70 11.55
CA ASP A 129 3.33 4.89 11.39
C ASP A 129 4.68 4.45 10.80
N PRO A 130 5.14 5.04 9.67
CA PRO A 130 6.46 4.76 9.11
C PRO A 130 7.62 5.14 10.06
N GLY A 131 7.37 6.00 11.07
CA GLY A 131 8.38 6.46 11.99
C GLY A 131 9.45 7.31 11.31
N ARG A 132 10.60 7.46 11.99
CA ARG A 132 11.76 8.19 11.45
C ARG A 132 12.62 7.33 10.51
N ASN A 133 12.44 6.02 10.55
CA ASN A 133 13.19 5.06 9.75
C ASN A 133 12.26 3.96 9.25
N ILE A 134 11.78 4.16 8.03
CA ILE A 134 10.84 3.24 7.41
C ILE A 134 11.40 1.82 7.24
N GLU A 135 12.72 1.68 7.00
CA GLU A 135 13.36 0.36 6.91
C GLU A 135 13.26 -0.40 8.23
N ALA A 136 13.51 0.26 9.36
CA ALA A 136 13.38 -0.36 10.68
C ALA A 136 11.93 -0.77 10.95
N THR A 137 10.96 0.07 10.59
CA THR A 137 9.53 -0.25 10.71
C THR A 137 9.16 -1.49 9.88
N LEU A 138 9.56 -1.54 8.61
CA LEU A 138 9.28 -2.68 7.73
C LEU A 138 9.98 -3.96 8.20
N ARG A 139 11.23 -3.87 8.67
CA ARG A 139 11.91 -5.03 9.29
C ARG A 139 11.17 -5.55 10.53
N GLY A 140 10.61 -4.64 11.34
CA GLY A 140 9.76 -4.99 12.49
C GLY A 140 8.48 -5.74 12.08
N LEU A 141 7.93 -5.44 10.89
CA LEU A 141 6.79 -6.15 10.29
C LEU A 141 7.19 -7.47 9.61
N GLY A 142 8.45 -7.87 9.65
CA GLY A 142 8.93 -9.15 9.13
C GLY A 142 9.53 -9.10 7.73
N TYR A 143 9.64 -7.92 7.10
CA TYR A 143 10.29 -7.81 5.79
C TYR A 143 11.79 -8.08 5.91
N ARG A 144 12.32 -8.85 4.95
CA ARG A 144 13.74 -9.21 4.85
C ARG A 144 14.31 -8.66 3.54
N PRO A 145 15.63 -8.51 3.43
CA PRO A 145 16.25 -8.23 2.14
C PRO A 145 15.86 -9.28 1.12
N THR A 146 15.32 -8.83 0.00
CA THR A 146 14.90 -9.67 -1.13
C THR A 146 15.50 -9.15 -2.42
N PRO A 147 15.88 -10.02 -3.37
CA PRO A 147 16.33 -9.56 -4.68
C PRO A 147 15.23 -8.78 -5.39
N ASN A 148 15.59 -7.67 -6.01
CA ASN A 148 14.71 -7.00 -6.96
C ASN A 148 14.55 -7.86 -8.20
N GLY A 149 13.30 -8.09 -8.63
CA GLY A 149 12.97 -8.84 -9.83
C GLY A 149 11.85 -8.16 -10.59
N ILE A 150 11.78 -8.41 -11.90
CA ILE A 150 10.66 -7.98 -12.73
C ILE A 150 9.85 -9.22 -13.10
N PHE A 151 8.54 -9.14 -12.93
CA PHE A 151 7.58 -10.19 -13.21
C PHE A 151 6.60 -9.72 -14.28
N ALA A 152 6.42 -10.51 -15.32
CA ALA A 152 5.59 -10.12 -16.46
C ALA A 152 4.08 -10.03 -16.11
N SER A 153 3.63 -10.75 -15.07
CA SER A 153 2.23 -10.77 -14.64
C SER A 153 2.11 -11.06 -13.15
N PHE A 154 0.90 -10.95 -12.62
CA PHE A 154 0.61 -11.33 -11.23
C PHE A 154 0.82 -12.84 -11.01
N GLU A 155 0.43 -13.68 -11.95
CA GLU A 155 0.64 -15.13 -11.90
C GLU A 155 2.14 -15.49 -11.87
N ALA A 156 2.98 -14.75 -12.58
CA ALA A 156 4.43 -14.92 -12.53
C ALA A 156 5.01 -14.48 -11.16
N LEU A 157 4.44 -13.43 -10.56
CA LEU A 157 4.85 -12.94 -9.26
C LEU A 157 4.58 -13.94 -8.13
N ILE A 158 3.47 -14.68 -8.19
CA ILE A 158 3.01 -15.56 -7.09
C ILE A 158 3.37 -17.05 -7.27
N ARG A 159 4.17 -17.40 -8.29
CA ARG A 159 4.66 -18.78 -8.54
C ARG A 159 5.81 -19.22 -7.62
#